data_c48a4ac66ad7cf09f7edf0ec0eb54c20
#
_entry.id   c48a4ac66ad7cf09f7edf0ec0eb54c20
#
_cell.length_a   1.000
_cell.length_b   1.000
_cell.length_c   1.000
_cell.angle_alpha   90.00
_cell.angle_beta   90.00
_cell.angle_gamma   90.00
#
_symmetry.space_group_name_H-M   'P 1'
#
loop_
_entity.id
_entity.type
_entity.pdbx_description
1 polymer ?
#
loop_
_entity_poly.entity_id
_entity_poly.type
_entity_poly.pdbx_seq_one_letter_code
_entity_poly.pdbx_strand_id
1 'polypeptide(L)'
;VAGISLLVGGIGIMNIMYVSVTERTREIGLRMSIGAKGRDILAQFLIESILISVTGGLIGVVFGIGAAVVVNLAAAFPIYIQPWSVLLSFAVCTLTGVFFGWYPAQKAAMLDPIEAIRYE
;
A
#
# COMPACT_ATOMS: atom_id res chain seq x y z
N VAL A 1 7.79 -7.34 -17.43
CA VAL A 1 6.32 -7.41 -17.20
C VAL A 1 5.99 -7.27 -15.72
N ALA A 2 6.65 -8.05 -14.86
CA ALA A 2 6.41 -7.98 -13.41
C ALA A 2 6.78 -6.60 -12.84
N GLY A 3 7.87 -5.99 -13.30
CA GLY A 3 8.28 -4.66 -12.88
C GLY A 3 7.27 -3.59 -13.27
N ILE A 4 6.72 -3.68 -14.47
CA ILE A 4 5.68 -2.75 -14.93
C ILE A 4 4.40 -2.93 -14.11
N SER A 5 4.00 -4.17 -13.85
CA SER A 5 2.83 -4.47 -13.01
C SER A 5 3.01 -3.92 -11.60
N LEU A 6 4.21 -4.03 -11.06
CA LEU A 6 4.54 -3.52 -9.73
C LEU A 6 4.45 -1.99 -9.69
N LEU A 7 4.95 -1.30 -10.73
CA LEU A 7 4.86 0.15 -10.83
C LEU A 7 3.40 0.61 -10.93
N VAL A 8 2.59 -0.05 -11.76
CA VAL A 8 1.17 0.27 -11.89
C VAL A 8 0.43 0.05 -10.58
N GLY A 9 0.72 -1.06 -9.91
CA GLY A 9 0.15 -1.33 -8.59
C GLY A 9 0.56 -0.31 -7.55
N GLY A 10 1.82 0.10 -7.56
CA GLY A 10 2.34 1.13 -6.67
C GLY A 10 1.68 2.49 -6.91
N ILE A 11 1.52 2.87 -8.18
CA ILE A 11 0.80 4.10 -8.53
C ILE A 11 -0.66 4.02 -8.05
N GLY A 12 -1.28 2.84 -8.15
CA GLY A 12 -2.62 2.62 -7.61
C GLY A 12 -2.69 2.84 -6.11
N ILE A 13 -1.73 2.31 -5.35
CA ILE A 13 -1.63 2.54 -3.91
C ILE A 13 -1.47 4.03 -3.62
N MET A 14 -0.59 4.70 -4.34
CA MET A 14 -0.36 6.13 -4.18
C MET A 14 -1.64 6.94 -4.44
N ASN A 15 -2.38 6.61 -5.50
CA ASN A 15 -3.63 7.28 -5.83
C ASN A 15 -4.69 7.08 -4.75
N ILE A 16 -4.84 5.85 -4.24
CA ILE A 16 -5.79 5.54 -3.16
C ILE A 16 -5.43 6.32 -1.90
N MET A 17 -4.16 6.32 -1.54
CA MET A 17 -3.68 7.05 -0.36
C MET A 17 -3.84 8.57 -0.53
N TYR A 18 -3.58 9.07 -1.73
CA TYR A 18 -3.72 10.49 -2.05
C TYR A 18 -5.17 10.95 -1.90
N VAL A 19 -6.11 10.16 -2.43
CA VAL A 19 -7.56 10.42 -2.29
C VAL A 19 -7.96 10.35 -0.82
N SER A 20 -7.50 9.34 -0.09
CA SER A 20 -7.75 9.21 1.35
C SER A 20 -7.29 10.44 2.12
N VAL A 21 -6.08 10.92 1.85
CA VAL A 21 -5.55 12.12 2.50
C VAL A 21 -6.41 13.33 2.17
N THR A 22 -6.78 13.49 0.90
CA THR A 22 -7.59 14.62 0.43
C THR A 22 -8.97 14.62 1.07
N GLU A 23 -9.63 13.47 1.11
CA GLU A 23 -10.96 13.34 1.71
C GLU A 23 -10.94 13.52 3.23
N ARG A 24 -9.82 13.18 3.86
CA ARG A 24 -9.67 13.24 5.33
C ARG A 24 -8.86 14.44 5.80
N THR A 25 -8.63 15.42 4.92
CA THR A 25 -7.83 16.61 5.23
C THR A 25 -8.33 17.33 6.47
N ARG A 26 -9.64 17.52 6.57
CA ARG A 26 -10.26 18.18 7.72
C ARG A 26 -10.05 17.38 9.01
N GLU A 27 -10.21 16.07 8.95
CA GLU A 27 -10.01 15.19 10.09
C GLU A 27 -8.55 15.22 10.56
N ILE A 28 -7.61 15.21 9.62
CA ILE A 28 -6.19 15.30 9.91
C ILE A 28 -5.87 16.63 10.58
N GLY A 29 -6.40 17.72 10.04
CA GLY A 29 -6.21 19.04 10.61
C GLY A 29 -6.78 19.17 12.01
N LEU A 30 -7.93 18.57 12.26
CA LEU A 30 -8.55 18.54 13.58
C LEU A 30 -7.66 17.79 14.58
N ARG A 31 -7.14 16.64 14.20
CA ARG A 31 -6.21 15.86 15.05
C ARG A 31 -4.95 16.65 15.37
N MET A 32 -4.39 17.33 14.37
CA MET A 32 -3.19 18.14 14.57
C MET A 32 -3.45 19.33 15.47
N SER A 33 -4.63 19.93 15.39
CA SER A 33 -5.00 21.08 16.21
C SER A 33 -5.16 20.71 17.70
N ILE A 34 -5.49 19.47 18.01
CA ILE A 34 -5.62 19.01 19.40
C ILE A 34 -4.37 18.30 19.91
N GLY A 35 -3.25 18.41 19.20
CA GLY A 35 -1.95 17.98 19.66
C GLY A 35 -1.29 16.83 18.93
N ALA A 36 -1.92 16.23 17.91
CA ALA A 36 -1.28 15.19 17.12
C ALA A 36 -0.10 15.77 16.35
N LYS A 37 1.01 15.06 16.38
CA LYS A 37 2.22 15.48 15.67
C LYS A 37 2.18 15.00 14.22
N GLY A 38 2.88 15.70 13.33
CA GLY A 38 3.02 15.29 11.94
C GLY A 38 3.56 13.86 11.82
N ARG A 39 4.47 13.49 12.71
CA ARG A 39 5.03 12.14 12.80
C ARG A 39 3.97 11.07 13.06
N ASP A 40 2.97 11.37 13.88
CA ASP A 40 1.88 10.45 14.18
C ASP A 40 0.98 10.22 12.95
N ILE A 41 0.71 11.29 12.20
CA ILE A 41 -0.05 11.23 10.96
C ILE A 41 0.72 10.44 9.90
N LEU A 42 2.02 10.71 9.76
CA LEU A 42 2.90 9.98 8.83
C LEU A 42 2.86 8.48 9.13
N ALA A 43 3.03 8.10 10.40
CA ALA A 43 3.01 6.70 10.82
C ALA A 43 1.66 6.05 10.51
N GLN A 44 0.55 6.73 10.77
CA GLN A 44 -0.79 6.23 10.52
C GLN A 44 -1.01 5.91 9.03
N PHE A 45 -0.70 6.85 8.16
CA PHE A 45 -0.90 6.65 6.72
C PHE A 45 0.08 5.64 6.13
N LEU A 46 1.31 5.60 6.65
CA LEU A 46 2.31 4.63 6.23
C LEU A 46 1.89 3.20 6.60
N ILE A 47 1.38 3.01 7.82
CA ILE A 47 0.84 1.72 8.26
C ILE A 47 -0.34 1.32 7.39
N GLU A 48 -1.22 2.25 7.04
CA GLU A 48 -2.38 2.00 6.19
C GLU A 48 -1.93 1.51 4.80
N SER A 49 -0.91 2.13 4.20
CA SER A 49 -0.38 1.69 2.90
C SER A 49 0.28 0.32 2.98
N ILE A 50 0.99 0.03 4.07
CA ILE A 50 1.59 -1.29 4.30
C ILE A 50 0.50 -2.35 4.43
N LEU A 51 -0.59 -2.07 5.15
CA LEU A 51 -1.71 -2.99 5.30
C LEU A 51 -2.36 -3.30 3.95
N ILE A 52 -2.58 -2.30 3.11
CA ILE A 52 -3.11 -2.47 1.76
C ILE A 52 -2.18 -3.38 0.95
N SER A 53 -0.90 -3.11 0.99
CA SER A 53 0.13 -3.82 0.26
C SER A 53 0.25 -5.29 0.70
N VAL A 54 0.28 -5.53 2.01
CA VAL A 54 0.38 -6.89 2.57
C VAL A 54 -0.88 -7.68 2.28
N THR A 55 -2.05 -7.06 2.41
CA THR A 55 -3.33 -7.71 2.08
C THR A 55 -3.37 -8.11 0.60
N GLY A 56 -2.98 -7.19 -0.28
CA GLY A 56 -2.86 -7.47 -1.70
C GLY A 56 -1.86 -8.59 -1.99
N GLY A 57 -0.73 -8.57 -1.30
CA GLY A 57 0.28 -9.62 -1.41
C GLY A 57 -0.23 -10.99 -1.00
N LEU A 58 -0.98 -11.08 0.11
CA LEU A 58 -1.60 -12.32 0.57
C LEU A 58 -2.58 -12.86 -0.47
N ILE A 59 -3.46 -12.01 -0.97
CA ILE A 59 -4.43 -12.39 -2.00
C ILE A 59 -3.70 -12.83 -3.27
N GLY A 60 -2.66 -12.09 -3.68
CA GLY A 60 -1.85 -12.42 -4.83
C GLY A 60 -1.16 -13.77 -4.72
N VAL A 61 -0.61 -14.10 -3.55
CA VAL A 61 0.03 -15.38 -3.29
C VAL A 61 -0.99 -16.52 -3.39
N VAL A 62 -2.17 -16.36 -2.80
CA VAL A 62 -3.23 -17.37 -2.86
C VAL A 62 -3.65 -17.62 -4.31
N PHE A 63 -3.90 -16.58 -5.08
CA PHE A 63 -4.27 -16.71 -6.49
C PHE A 63 -3.12 -17.26 -7.34
N GLY A 64 -1.88 -16.86 -7.06
CA GLY A 64 -0.70 -17.35 -7.76
C GLY A 64 -0.49 -18.84 -7.55
N ILE A 65 -0.59 -19.30 -6.31
CA ILE A 65 -0.47 -20.73 -5.98
C ILE A 65 -1.62 -21.51 -6.61
N GLY A 66 -2.84 -21.00 -6.51
CA GLY A 66 -4.01 -21.61 -7.12
C GLY A 66 -3.88 -21.76 -8.64
N ALA A 67 -3.40 -20.72 -9.31
CA ALA A 67 -3.15 -20.75 -10.75
C ALA A 67 -2.06 -21.75 -11.11
N ALA A 68 -0.99 -21.83 -10.34
CA ALA A 68 0.10 -22.77 -10.56
C ALA A 68 -0.40 -24.22 -10.41
N VAL A 69 -1.22 -24.50 -9.41
CA VAL A 69 -1.79 -25.83 -9.20
C VAL A 69 -2.72 -26.20 -10.37
N VAL A 70 -3.58 -25.28 -10.80
CA VAL A 70 -4.49 -25.54 -11.93
C VAL A 70 -3.71 -25.82 -13.21
N VAL A 71 -2.70 -25.04 -13.53
CA VAL A 71 -1.86 -25.26 -14.72
C VAL A 71 -1.14 -26.59 -14.63
N ASN A 72 -0.62 -26.96 -13.47
CA ASN A 72 0.08 -28.20 -13.25
C ASN A 72 -0.82 -29.41 -13.49
N LEU A 73 -2.09 -29.33 -13.03
CA LEU A 73 -3.06 -30.42 -13.19
C LEU A 73 -3.64 -30.48 -14.61
N ALA A 74 -3.94 -29.33 -15.21
CA ALA A 74 -4.64 -29.25 -16.48
C ALA A 74 -3.73 -29.44 -17.69
N ALA A 75 -2.52 -28.85 -17.64
CA ALA A 75 -1.57 -28.87 -18.76
C ALA A 75 -0.42 -29.85 -18.61
N ALA A 76 -0.35 -30.57 -17.49
CA ALA A 76 0.75 -31.47 -17.15
C ALA A 76 2.12 -30.75 -17.22
N PHE A 77 2.13 -29.46 -16.94
CA PHE A 77 3.32 -28.65 -16.95
C PHE A 77 3.88 -28.58 -15.52
N PRO A 78 5.10 -29.10 -15.28
CA PRO A 78 5.63 -29.11 -13.91
C PRO A 78 6.00 -27.71 -13.45
N ILE A 79 5.19 -27.14 -12.56
CA ILE A 79 5.47 -25.87 -11.92
C ILE A 79 5.82 -26.14 -10.46
N TYR A 80 7.01 -25.71 -10.05
CA TYR A 80 7.49 -25.87 -8.69
C TYR A 80 7.41 -24.53 -7.98
N ILE A 81 6.71 -24.52 -6.84
CA ILE A 81 6.60 -23.33 -6.00
C ILE A 81 7.73 -23.39 -4.96
N GLN A 82 8.65 -22.44 -5.05
CA GLN A 82 9.77 -22.38 -4.10
C GLN A 82 9.40 -21.44 -2.95
N PRO A 83 9.61 -21.85 -1.68
CA PRO A 83 9.27 -21.01 -0.54
C PRO A 83 9.95 -19.65 -0.55
N TRP A 84 11.18 -19.55 -1.03
CA TRP A 84 11.90 -18.27 -1.10
C TRP A 84 11.21 -17.28 -2.04
N SER A 85 10.54 -17.76 -3.10
CA SER A 85 9.79 -16.92 -4.03
C SER A 85 8.62 -16.21 -3.33
N VAL A 86 7.94 -16.94 -2.45
CA VAL A 86 6.83 -16.39 -1.66
C VAL A 86 7.34 -15.31 -0.71
N LEU A 87 8.43 -15.58 -0.01
CA LEU A 87 9.04 -14.62 0.90
C LEU A 87 9.52 -13.37 0.15
N LEU A 88 10.15 -13.56 -1.00
CA LEU A 88 10.61 -12.45 -1.84
C LEU A 88 9.43 -11.60 -2.32
N SER A 89 8.33 -12.24 -2.72
CA SER A 89 7.12 -11.55 -3.16
C SER A 89 6.54 -10.67 -2.05
N PHE A 90 6.46 -11.19 -0.83
CA PHE A 90 6.01 -10.42 0.33
C PHE A 90 6.93 -9.24 0.62
N ALA A 91 8.24 -9.46 0.57
CA ALA A 91 9.22 -8.39 0.81
C ALA A 91 9.06 -7.29 -0.23
N VAL A 92 8.95 -7.63 -1.50
CA VAL A 92 8.78 -6.66 -2.60
C VAL A 92 7.47 -5.90 -2.45
N CYS A 93 6.37 -6.60 -2.14
CA CYS A 93 5.07 -5.96 -1.93
C CYS A 93 5.09 -4.97 -0.76
N THR A 94 5.71 -5.36 0.36
CA THR A 94 5.84 -4.49 1.53
C THR A 94 6.66 -3.25 1.22
N LEU A 95 7.81 -3.44 0.55
CA LEU A 95 8.66 -2.32 0.14
C LEU A 95 7.94 -1.38 -0.83
N THR A 96 7.15 -1.93 -1.75
CA THR A 96 6.34 -1.14 -2.68
C THR A 96 5.30 -0.31 -1.92
N GLY A 97 4.64 -0.92 -0.95
CA GLY A 97 3.68 -0.22 -0.11
C GLY A 97 4.31 0.93 0.66
N VAL A 98 5.48 0.70 1.25
CA VAL A 98 6.24 1.76 1.96
C VAL A 98 6.64 2.86 0.98
N PHE A 99 7.20 2.50 -0.16
CA PHE A 99 7.72 3.47 -1.13
C PHE A 99 6.60 4.36 -1.69
N PHE A 100 5.53 3.77 -2.17
CA PHE A 100 4.43 4.53 -2.78
C PHE A 100 3.47 5.14 -1.77
N GLY A 101 3.47 4.63 -0.52
CA GLY A 101 2.69 5.21 0.57
C GLY A 101 3.39 6.37 1.26
N TRP A 102 4.70 6.47 1.13
CA TRP A 102 5.51 7.50 1.81
C TRP A 102 5.10 8.91 1.40
N TYR A 103 4.97 9.15 0.09
CA TYR A 103 4.68 10.49 -0.42
C TYR A 103 3.32 11.02 0.05
N PRO A 104 2.19 10.28 -0.11
CA PRO A 104 0.93 10.73 0.44
C PRO A 104 0.94 10.90 1.96
N ALA A 105 1.60 9.98 2.67
CA ALA A 105 1.72 10.04 4.13
C ALA A 105 2.50 11.27 4.58
N GLN A 106 3.60 11.59 3.90
CA GLN A 106 4.40 12.77 4.18
C GLN A 106 3.58 14.04 3.91
N LYS A 107 2.83 14.06 2.83
CA LYS A 107 1.98 15.20 2.48
C LYS A 107 0.92 15.43 3.56
N ALA A 108 0.31 14.36 4.08
CA ALA A 108 -0.64 14.46 5.18
C ALA A 108 0.01 15.01 6.45
N ALA A 109 1.22 14.57 6.74
CA ALA A 109 1.97 14.98 7.92
C ALA A 109 2.38 16.46 7.89
N MET A 110 2.49 17.04 6.70
CA MET A 110 2.91 18.42 6.49
C MET A 110 1.75 19.40 6.34
N LEU A 111 0.51 18.96 6.53
CA LEU A 111 -0.66 19.83 6.44
C LEU A 111 -0.65 20.88 7.56
N ASP A 112 -1.00 22.12 7.20
CA ASP A 112 -1.25 23.16 8.18
C ASP A 112 -2.62 22.90 8.82
N PRO A 113 -2.72 22.73 10.16
CA PRO A 113 -3.99 22.45 10.81
C PRO A 113 -5.07 23.49 10.53
N ILE A 114 -4.70 24.75 10.44
CA ILE A 114 -5.66 25.85 10.21
C ILE A 114 -6.22 25.78 8.78
N GLU A 115 -5.35 25.57 7.80
CA GLU A 115 -5.77 25.43 6.41
C GLU A 115 -6.56 24.14 6.18
N ALA A 116 -6.15 23.05 6.83
CA ALA A 116 -6.82 21.77 6.71
C ALA A 116 -8.26 21.83 7.23
N ILE A 117 -8.50 22.54 8.33
CA ILE A 117 -9.86 22.73 8.88
C ILE A 117 -10.73 23.56 7.96
N ARG A 118 -10.15 24.56 7.29
CA ARG A 118 -10.86 25.40 6.33
C ARG A 118 -11.18 24.69 5.02
N TYR A 119 -10.47 23.64 4.73
CA TYR A 119 -10.63 22.89 3.48
C TYR A 119 -11.90 22.04 3.53
N GLU A 120 -12.77 22.23 2.56
CA GLU A 120 -14.00 21.46 2.43
C GLU A 120 -13.95 20.48 1.26
#